data_a3894ad1dcab04bf4e25d898bb2fa213
#
_entry.id   a3894ad1dcab04bf4e25d898bb2fa213
#
_cell.length_a   1.000
_cell.length_b   1.000
_cell.length_c   1.000
_cell.angle_alpha   90.00
_cell.angle_beta   90.00
_cell.angle_gamma   90.00
#
_symmetry.space_group_name_H-M   'P 1'
#
loop_
_entity.id
_entity.type
_entity.pdbx_description
1 polymer ?
#
loop_
_entity_poly.entity_id
_entity_poly.type
_entity_poly.pdbx_seq_one_letter_code
_entity_poly.pdbx_strand_id
1 'polypeptide(L)'
;MNMNTLKRTIALAALALLTGFAALAQRPTAATGASTVHGPEKGSLVIIGGGTVVPEIWDRFIDLAGGRDARIVVITNASGETDDFHNATITELQKRLGADRVTPMNLKNIVEANDPDLIAPITKATGIYFTGGRQWRISEVYLNTLAHQAMWDLLARGGVIAGSSAGASIQGSLLWRGDTAGPDILIGDHTQGLGFMKYTAIDQHILVRNRQHDLRDFINAAPMFIGIGIDESTAIEVHGDTFTVVGKSYVAVHFKGQDDFKFLRAGQKFDLCCRELIKTE
;
A
#
# COMPACT_ATOMS: atom_id res chain seq x y z
N MET A 1 -9.93 3.54 -26.32
CA MET A 1 -11.20 3.22 -25.62
C MET A 1 -12.03 4.49 -25.53
N ASN A 2 -13.32 4.48 -25.90
CA ASN A 2 -14.14 5.71 -25.94
C ASN A 2 -14.44 6.17 -24.50
N MET A 3 -14.41 7.48 -24.26
CA MET A 3 -14.67 8.13 -22.96
C MET A 3 -15.98 7.68 -22.28
N ASN A 4 -16.99 7.33 -23.07
CA ASN A 4 -18.25 6.77 -22.58
C ASN A 4 -18.12 5.32 -22.07
N THR A 5 -17.22 4.53 -22.64
CA THR A 5 -16.93 3.16 -22.19
C THR A 5 -16.16 3.19 -20.87
N LEU A 6 -15.20 4.10 -20.74
CA LEU A 6 -14.46 4.31 -19.50
C LEU A 6 -15.37 4.74 -18.35
N LYS A 7 -16.28 5.71 -18.58
CA LYS A 7 -17.26 6.15 -17.57
C LYS A 7 -18.23 5.04 -17.14
N ARG A 8 -18.64 4.17 -18.08
CA ARG A 8 -19.49 3.00 -17.75
C ARG A 8 -18.74 1.94 -16.95
N THR A 9 -17.47 1.67 -17.26
CA THR A 9 -16.63 0.71 -16.53
C THR A 9 -16.35 1.22 -15.13
N ILE A 10 -16.05 2.51 -14.96
CA ILE A 10 -15.85 3.15 -13.65
C ILE A 10 -17.13 3.09 -12.81
N ALA A 11 -18.30 3.38 -13.40
CA ALA A 11 -19.58 3.34 -12.69
C ALA A 11 -19.98 1.92 -12.27
N LEU A 12 -19.74 0.90 -13.12
CA LEU A 12 -19.98 -0.50 -12.80
C LEU A 12 -19.02 -1.05 -11.76
N ALA A 13 -17.75 -0.69 -11.81
CA ALA A 13 -16.77 -1.09 -10.80
C ALA A 13 -17.07 -0.43 -9.43
N ALA A 14 -17.49 0.84 -9.42
CA ALA A 14 -17.91 1.52 -8.20
C ALA A 14 -19.18 0.87 -7.59
N LEU A 15 -20.11 0.43 -8.42
CA LEU A 15 -21.34 -0.23 -7.97
C LEU A 15 -21.07 -1.66 -7.47
N ALA A 16 -20.19 -2.41 -8.12
CA ALA A 16 -19.79 -3.75 -7.68
C ALA A 16 -18.98 -3.71 -6.37
N LEU A 17 -18.12 -2.70 -6.19
CA LEU A 17 -17.43 -2.44 -4.93
C LEU A 17 -18.39 -2.10 -3.79
N LEU A 18 -19.44 -1.32 -4.06
CA LEU A 18 -20.47 -0.97 -3.06
C LEU A 18 -21.27 -2.21 -2.59
N THR A 19 -21.55 -3.16 -3.48
CA THR A 19 -22.31 -4.38 -3.11
C THR A 19 -21.45 -5.42 -2.41
N GLY A 20 -20.15 -5.53 -2.73
CA GLY A 20 -19.19 -6.44 -2.09
C GLY A 20 -18.82 -6.02 -0.66
N PHE A 21 -18.73 -4.73 -0.40
CA PHE A 21 -18.44 -4.20 0.94
C PHE A 21 -19.63 -4.24 1.91
N ALA A 22 -20.87 -4.26 1.42
CA ALA A 22 -22.06 -4.35 2.28
C ALA A 22 -22.18 -5.69 3.02
N ALA A 23 -21.55 -6.78 2.52
CA ALA A 23 -21.59 -8.09 3.15
C ALA A 23 -20.56 -8.28 4.29
N LEU A 24 -19.58 -7.37 4.43
CA LEU A 24 -18.53 -7.44 5.47
C LEU A 24 -18.74 -6.44 6.62
N ALA A 25 -19.80 -5.63 6.59
CA ALA A 25 -20.15 -4.71 7.67
C ALA A 25 -20.91 -5.41 8.80
N GLN A 26 -20.33 -6.41 9.45
CA GLN A 26 -20.71 -6.74 10.83
C GLN A 26 -20.11 -5.65 11.73
N ARG A 27 -21.00 -4.81 12.30
CA ARG A 27 -20.64 -3.80 13.29
C ARG A 27 -19.96 -4.46 14.50
N PRO A 28 -18.71 -4.12 14.81
CA PRO A 28 -18.19 -4.42 16.16
C PRO A 28 -18.88 -3.47 17.14
N THR A 29 -19.33 -4.01 18.25
CA THR A 29 -19.80 -3.28 19.42
C THR A 29 -18.72 -2.33 19.93
N ALA A 30 -19.14 -1.11 20.27
CA ALA A 30 -18.32 0.02 20.69
C ALA A 30 -17.29 -0.36 21.77
N ALA A 31 -16.01 -0.32 21.40
CA ALA A 31 -14.91 -0.09 22.33
C ALA A 31 -14.57 1.40 22.25
N THR A 32 -14.45 2.03 23.41
CA THR A 32 -14.16 3.45 23.63
C THR A 32 -12.71 3.81 23.26
N GLY A 33 -12.42 3.84 21.99
CA GLY A 33 -11.27 4.43 21.33
C GLY A 33 -11.71 4.78 19.93
N ALA A 34 -11.44 5.98 19.45
CA ALA A 34 -11.79 6.36 18.08
C ALA A 34 -11.14 5.39 17.11
N SER A 35 -11.95 4.51 16.49
CA SER A 35 -11.47 3.57 15.46
C SER A 35 -10.99 4.37 14.26
N THR A 36 -9.78 4.09 13.78
CA THR A 36 -9.26 4.70 12.55
C THR A 36 -10.13 4.32 11.36
N VAL A 37 -10.36 5.29 10.48
CA VAL A 37 -11.20 5.09 9.29
C VAL A 37 -10.38 4.57 8.11
N HIS A 38 -9.15 5.07 7.96
CA HIS A 38 -8.31 4.82 6.79
C HIS A 38 -7.10 3.93 7.07
N GLY A 39 -6.21 4.33 7.96
CA GLY A 39 -4.99 3.59 8.25
C GLY A 39 -5.16 2.54 9.37
N PRO A 40 -4.10 1.78 9.68
CA PRO A 40 -4.14 0.78 10.74
C PRO A 40 -4.25 1.43 12.12
N GLU A 41 -5.02 0.83 13.04
CA GLU A 41 -5.19 1.33 14.42
C GLU A 41 -3.88 1.28 15.21
N LYS A 42 -3.04 0.30 14.92
CA LYS A 42 -1.70 0.13 15.47
C LYS A 42 -0.74 -0.21 14.34
N GLY A 43 0.56 -0.08 14.64
CA GLY A 43 1.59 -0.26 13.62
C GLY A 43 1.62 0.90 12.63
N SER A 44 2.36 0.72 11.56
CA SER A 44 2.64 1.79 10.60
C SER A 44 2.72 1.26 9.19
N LEU A 45 2.50 2.15 8.21
CA LEU A 45 2.77 1.84 6.82
C LEU A 45 3.83 2.82 6.28
N VAL A 46 4.74 2.33 5.42
CA VAL A 46 5.66 3.15 4.64
C VAL A 46 5.41 2.88 3.16
N ILE A 47 4.67 3.76 2.51
CA ILE A 47 4.16 3.57 1.16
C ILE A 47 5.00 4.41 0.20
N ILE A 48 5.78 3.74 -0.68
CA ILE A 48 6.85 4.36 -1.47
C ILE A 48 6.46 4.39 -2.95
N GLY A 49 6.49 5.56 -3.58
CA GLY A 49 6.04 5.75 -4.96
C GLY A 49 6.91 5.09 -6.05
N GLY A 50 8.05 4.54 -5.69
CA GLY A 50 8.93 3.84 -6.62
C GLY A 50 10.28 4.51 -6.82
N GLY A 51 11.00 4.09 -7.87
CA GLY A 51 12.35 4.57 -8.16
C GLY A 51 13.37 4.18 -7.09
N THR A 52 14.41 4.99 -6.93
CA THR A 52 15.42 4.77 -5.89
C THR A 52 14.86 5.13 -4.52
N VAL A 53 14.87 4.18 -3.59
CA VAL A 53 14.50 4.43 -2.20
C VAL A 53 15.67 5.13 -1.51
N VAL A 54 15.45 6.39 -1.12
CA VAL A 54 16.50 7.22 -0.48
C VAL A 54 16.80 6.76 0.94
N PRO A 55 18.01 7.03 1.47
CA PRO A 55 18.42 6.57 2.80
C PRO A 55 17.44 6.92 3.91
N GLU A 56 16.89 8.11 3.91
CA GLU A 56 15.90 8.59 4.87
C GLU A 56 14.65 7.68 4.96
N ILE A 57 14.14 7.19 3.82
CA ILE A 57 12.99 6.28 3.79
C ILE A 57 13.37 4.91 4.37
N TRP A 58 14.57 4.40 4.05
CA TRP A 58 15.08 3.17 4.65
C TRP A 58 15.22 3.28 6.16
N ASP A 59 15.80 4.38 6.64
CA ASP A 59 16.01 4.62 8.06
C ASP A 59 14.66 4.67 8.81
N ARG A 60 13.67 5.38 8.27
CA ARG A 60 12.32 5.41 8.84
C ARG A 60 11.67 4.03 8.90
N PHE A 61 11.75 3.24 7.82
CA PHE A 61 11.21 1.88 7.81
C PHE A 61 11.90 0.98 8.85
N ILE A 62 13.22 1.03 8.93
CA ILE A 62 13.99 0.21 9.87
C ILE A 62 13.69 0.63 11.31
N ASP A 63 13.64 1.92 11.61
CA ASP A 63 13.30 2.44 12.94
C ASP A 63 11.92 1.97 13.40
N LEU A 64 10.91 2.07 12.52
CA LEU A 64 9.56 1.58 12.78
C LEU A 64 9.49 0.06 12.95
N ALA A 65 10.41 -0.69 12.31
CA ALA A 65 10.53 -2.13 12.47
C ALA A 65 11.26 -2.57 13.75
N GLY A 66 11.75 -1.63 14.56
CA GLY A 66 12.48 -1.92 15.81
C GLY A 66 14.00 -1.68 15.73
N GLY A 67 14.47 -0.92 14.74
CA GLY A 67 15.86 -0.53 14.60
C GLY A 67 16.77 -1.74 14.38
N ARG A 68 17.79 -1.89 15.21
CA ARG A 68 18.77 -3.00 15.11
C ARG A 68 18.17 -4.38 15.37
N ASP A 69 17.04 -4.44 16.06
CA ASP A 69 16.35 -5.70 16.36
C ASP A 69 15.28 -6.07 15.31
N ALA A 70 15.18 -5.27 14.26
CA ALA A 70 14.23 -5.50 13.16
C ALA A 70 14.46 -6.88 12.54
N ARG A 71 13.33 -7.56 12.25
CA ARG A 71 13.25 -8.81 11.49
C ARG A 71 12.33 -8.58 10.31
N ILE A 72 12.92 -8.51 9.13
CA ILE A 72 12.21 -8.10 7.92
C ILE A 72 11.94 -9.29 7.02
N VAL A 73 10.68 -9.45 6.62
CA VAL A 73 10.30 -10.32 5.50
C VAL A 73 10.17 -9.47 4.25
N VAL A 74 10.90 -9.84 3.19
CA VAL A 74 10.82 -9.18 1.88
C VAL A 74 10.03 -10.05 0.93
N ILE A 75 8.85 -9.58 0.53
CA ILE A 75 7.95 -10.28 -0.39
C ILE A 75 8.25 -9.83 -1.82
N THR A 76 8.70 -10.76 -2.67
CA THR A 76 9.19 -10.50 -4.03
C THR A 76 8.20 -10.87 -5.13
N ASN A 77 7.03 -11.36 -4.81
CA ASN A 77 6.02 -11.87 -5.75
C ASN A 77 5.69 -10.90 -6.90
N ALA A 78 5.75 -9.58 -6.68
CA ALA A 78 5.46 -8.60 -7.73
C ALA A 78 6.41 -8.71 -8.93
N SER A 79 7.67 -9.11 -8.76
CA SER A 79 8.66 -9.25 -9.83
C SER A 79 8.33 -10.41 -10.78
N GLY A 80 7.60 -11.42 -10.30
CA GLY A 80 7.19 -12.61 -11.07
C GLY A 80 8.28 -13.64 -11.30
N GLU A 81 9.51 -13.35 -10.89
CA GLU A 81 10.59 -14.32 -10.89
C GLU A 81 10.59 -15.09 -9.57
N THR A 82 10.71 -16.39 -9.70
CA THR A 82 10.47 -17.30 -8.58
C THR A 82 11.60 -17.34 -7.56
N ASP A 83 12.81 -16.88 -7.91
CA ASP A 83 14.00 -17.05 -7.08
C ASP A 83 14.93 -15.81 -7.09
N ASP A 84 14.38 -14.60 -7.20
CA ASP A 84 15.19 -13.38 -7.18
C ASP A 84 15.64 -13.01 -5.75
N PHE A 85 16.46 -13.90 -5.16
CA PHE A 85 17.14 -13.62 -3.90
C PHE A 85 18.27 -12.57 -4.06
N HIS A 86 18.57 -12.14 -5.28
CA HIS A 86 19.49 -11.07 -5.61
C HIS A 86 18.82 -9.71 -5.79
N ASN A 87 17.57 -9.58 -5.38
CA ASN A 87 16.82 -8.33 -5.44
C ASN A 87 17.57 -7.21 -4.69
N ALA A 88 17.67 -6.04 -5.31
CA ALA A 88 18.39 -4.88 -4.74
C ALA A 88 17.86 -4.46 -3.37
N THR A 89 16.56 -4.64 -3.12
CA THR A 89 15.93 -4.38 -1.81
C THR A 89 16.46 -5.31 -0.73
N ILE A 90 16.56 -6.62 -1.03
CA ILE A 90 17.11 -7.62 -0.10
C ILE A 90 18.57 -7.28 0.23
N THR A 91 19.37 -7.00 -0.81
CA THR A 91 20.78 -6.63 -0.66
C THR A 91 20.95 -5.38 0.19
N GLU A 92 20.15 -4.34 -0.02
CA GLU A 92 20.23 -3.10 0.76
C GLU A 92 19.82 -3.32 2.22
N LEU A 93 18.76 -4.08 2.48
CA LEU A 93 18.32 -4.39 3.84
C LEU A 93 19.34 -5.29 4.57
N GLN A 94 19.90 -6.28 3.90
CA GLN A 94 20.96 -7.14 4.47
C GLN A 94 22.23 -6.34 4.82
N LYS A 95 22.60 -5.36 3.99
CA LYS A 95 23.71 -4.46 4.25
C LYS A 95 23.48 -3.61 5.51
N ARG A 96 22.24 -3.19 5.77
CA ARG A 96 21.88 -2.33 6.91
C ARG A 96 21.67 -3.10 8.21
N LEU A 97 21.11 -4.30 8.14
CA LEU A 97 20.64 -5.06 9.30
C LEU A 97 21.45 -6.35 9.57
N GLY A 98 22.11 -6.91 8.56
CA GLY A 98 22.67 -8.25 8.55
C GLY A 98 21.75 -9.26 7.84
N ALA A 99 22.37 -10.29 7.24
CA ALA A 99 21.66 -11.28 6.43
C ALA A 99 20.66 -12.13 7.26
N ASP A 100 20.98 -12.39 8.53
CA ASP A 100 20.15 -13.14 9.47
C ASP A 100 18.86 -12.42 9.90
N ARG A 101 18.76 -11.14 9.62
CA ARG A 101 17.59 -10.29 9.92
C ARG A 101 16.62 -10.09 8.76
N VAL A 102 16.97 -10.58 7.57
CA VAL A 102 16.20 -10.38 6.34
C VAL A 102 15.85 -11.72 5.72
N THR A 103 14.56 -12.03 5.66
CA THR A 103 14.04 -13.27 5.09
C THR A 103 13.32 -12.98 3.77
N PRO A 104 13.88 -13.36 2.61
CA PRO A 104 13.16 -13.31 1.35
C PRO A 104 11.98 -14.28 1.34
N MET A 105 10.86 -13.88 0.74
CA MET A 105 9.67 -14.73 0.59
C MET A 105 9.04 -14.54 -0.79
N ASN A 106 8.76 -15.67 -1.46
CA ASN A 106 8.05 -15.72 -2.73
C ASN A 106 7.17 -16.97 -2.74
N LEU A 107 5.95 -16.87 -2.16
CA LEU A 107 4.97 -17.95 -2.16
C LEU A 107 4.38 -18.11 -3.56
N LYS A 108 4.18 -19.35 -4.01
CA LYS A 108 3.81 -19.63 -5.40
C LYS A 108 2.33 -19.46 -5.68
N ASN A 109 1.49 -19.64 -4.66
CA ASN A 109 0.04 -19.66 -4.83
C ASN A 109 -0.70 -19.53 -3.48
N ILE A 110 -2.01 -19.46 -3.56
CA ILE A 110 -2.90 -19.33 -2.40
C ILE A 110 -2.80 -20.53 -1.42
N VAL A 111 -2.40 -21.72 -1.88
CA VAL A 111 -2.25 -22.90 -1.00
C VAL A 111 -1.05 -22.70 -0.08
N GLU A 112 0.09 -22.26 -0.62
CA GLU A 112 1.28 -21.92 0.16
C GLU A 112 1.02 -20.75 1.12
N ALA A 113 0.23 -19.76 0.71
CA ALA A 113 -0.14 -18.63 1.56
C ALA A 113 -1.13 -19.00 2.70
N ASN A 114 -1.67 -20.22 2.67
CA ASN A 114 -2.47 -20.81 3.74
C ASN A 114 -1.72 -21.93 4.50
N ASP A 115 -0.44 -22.14 4.24
CA ASP A 115 0.38 -23.10 4.97
C ASP A 115 1.05 -22.41 6.18
N PRO A 116 0.71 -22.80 7.43
CA PRO A 116 1.28 -22.18 8.63
C PRO A 116 2.81 -22.25 8.72
N ASP A 117 3.42 -23.31 8.20
CA ASP A 117 4.88 -23.47 8.25
C ASP A 117 5.57 -22.53 7.25
N LEU A 118 5.00 -22.37 6.06
CA LEU A 118 5.54 -21.47 5.03
C LEU A 118 5.38 -20.00 5.41
N ILE A 119 4.29 -19.62 6.08
CA ILE A 119 4.06 -18.23 6.52
C ILE A 119 4.69 -17.91 7.90
N ALA A 120 5.30 -18.88 8.58
CA ALA A 120 5.93 -18.66 9.88
C ALA A 120 6.90 -17.48 9.95
N PRO A 121 7.67 -17.13 8.90
CA PRO A 121 8.48 -15.91 8.91
C PRO A 121 7.64 -14.62 9.11
N ILE A 122 6.43 -14.52 8.51
CA ILE A 122 5.53 -13.36 8.67
C ILE A 122 5.09 -13.21 10.12
N THR A 123 4.75 -14.31 10.78
CA THR A 123 4.29 -14.28 12.18
C THR A 123 5.37 -13.80 13.15
N LYS A 124 6.65 -13.99 12.81
CA LYS A 124 7.82 -13.61 13.61
C LYS A 124 8.44 -12.27 13.20
N ALA A 125 8.01 -11.71 12.07
CA ALA A 125 8.53 -10.45 11.55
C ALA A 125 8.14 -9.26 12.44
N THR A 126 8.97 -8.22 12.42
CA THR A 126 8.65 -6.88 12.95
C THR A 126 8.35 -5.90 11.82
N GLY A 127 8.78 -6.22 10.61
CA GLY A 127 8.48 -5.48 9.39
C GLY A 127 8.34 -6.38 8.17
N ILE A 128 7.51 -5.93 7.22
CA ILE A 128 7.34 -6.55 5.91
C ILE A 128 7.63 -5.51 4.84
N TYR A 129 8.31 -5.92 3.77
CA TYR A 129 8.56 -5.07 2.61
C TYR A 129 8.08 -5.75 1.34
N PHE A 130 7.15 -5.12 0.61
CA PHE A 130 6.72 -5.56 -0.72
C PHE A 130 7.56 -4.89 -1.81
N THR A 131 8.17 -5.66 -2.70
CA THR A 131 8.96 -5.14 -3.81
C THR A 131 8.09 -4.59 -4.94
N GLY A 132 8.73 -3.91 -5.90
CA GLY A 132 8.07 -3.45 -7.12
C GLY A 132 7.86 -4.56 -8.15
N GLY A 133 7.05 -4.26 -9.18
CA GLY A 133 6.70 -5.16 -10.28
C GLY A 133 5.22 -5.05 -10.66
N ARG A 134 4.47 -6.14 -10.59
CA ARG A 134 3.04 -6.20 -10.92
C ARG A 134 2.23 -6.54 -9.66
N GLN A 135 1.44 -5.58 -9.20
CA GLN A 135 0.69 -5.68 -7.94
C GLN A 135 -0.39 -6.77 -7.93
N TRP A 136 -0.96 -7.11 -9.07
CA TRP A 136 -1.95 -8.20 -9.18
C TRP A 136 -1.38 -9.55 -8.73
N ARG A 137 -0.08 -9.82 -8.95
CA ARG A 137 0.58 -11.06 -8.50
C ARG A 137 0.60 -11.19 -6.98
N ILE A 138 0.72 -10.07 -6.26
CA ILE A 138 0.62 -10.06 -4.79
C ILE A 138 -0.82 -10.36 -4.38
N SER A 139 -1.81 -9.74 -5.03
CA SER A 139 -3.22 -9.96 -4.73
C SER A 139 -3.63 -11.42 -4.92
N GLU A 140 -3.24 -12.04 -6.05
CA GLU A 140 -3.56 -13.45 -6.34
C GLU A 140 -3.05 -14.43 -5.28
N VAL A 141 -1.87 -14.18 -4.72
CA VAL A 141 -1.24 -15.10 -3.77
C VAL A 141 -1.71 -14.85 -2.34
N TYR A 142 -1.78 -13.58 -1.93
CA TYR A 142 -1.91 -13.24 -0.50
C TYR A 142 -3.31 -12.85 -0.07
N LEU A 143 -4.16 -12.34 -0.97
CA LEU A 143 -5.46 -11.78 -0.59
C LEU A 143 -6.35 -12.87 0.06
N ASN A 144 -6.93 -12.54 1.23
CA ASN A 144 -7.85 -13.41 2.00
C ASN A 144 -7.24 -14.76 2.44
N THR A 145 -5.93 -14.82 2.69
CA THR A 145 -5.20 -16.00 3.16
C THR A 145 -4.77 -15.86 4.62
N LEU A 146 -4.23 -16.95 5.20
CA LEU A 146 -3.57 -16.90 6.51
C LEU A 146 -2.36 -15.97 6.51
N ALA A 147 -1.61 -15.87 5.41
CA ALA A 147 -0.53 -14.90 5.27
C ALA A 147 -1.04 -13.46 5.36
N HIS A 148 -2.18 -13.14 4.72
CA HIS A 148 -2.81 -11.83 4.82
C HIS A 148 -3.25 -11.51 6.25
N GLN A 149 -3.86 -12.49 6.95
CA GLN A 149 -4.20 -12.32 8.36
C GLN A 149 -2.97 -12.09 9.23
N ALA A 150 -1.88 -12.82 9.01
CA ALA A 150 -0.63 -12.64 9.75
C ALA A 150 0.00 -11.25 9.54
N MET A 151 -0.21 -10.63 8.36
CA MET A 151 0.19 -9.24 8.10
C MET A 151 -0.65 -8.24 8.91
N TRP A 152 -1.96 -8.46 9.03
CA TRP A 152 -2.81 -7.67 9.92
C TRP A 152 -2.43 -7.85 11.40
N ASP A 153 -2.09 -9.06 11.80
CA ASP A 153 -1.62 -9.35 13.16
C ASP A 153 -0.28 -8.68 13.45
N LEU A 154 0.61 -8.55 12.44
CA LEU A 154 1.84 -7.76 12.53
C LEU A 154 1.53 -6.29 12.81
N LEU A 155 0.62 -5.67 12.08
CA LEU A 155 0.19 -4.29 12.35
C LEU A 155 -0.44 -4.16 13.74
N ALA A 156 -1.31 -5.10 14.14
CA ALA A 156 -1.98 -5.10 15.43
C ALA A 156 -1.02 -5.15 16.64
N ARG A 157 0.16 -5.79 16.48
CA ARG A 157 1.22 -5.80 17.50
C ARG A 157 2.23 -4.66 17.39
N GLY A 158 1.97 -3.66 16.51
CA GLY A 158 2.79 -2.45 16.36
C GLY A 158 3.91 -2.54 15.32
N GLY A 159 3.91 -3.57 14.46
CA GLY A 159 4.88 -3.72 13.39
C GLY A 159 4.64 -2.76 12.22
N VAL A 160 5.47 -2.85 11.18
CA VAL A 160 5.42 -1.97 10.01
C VAL A 160 5.31 -2.76 8.71
N ILE A 161 4.50 -2.26 7.79
CA ILE A 161 4.45 -2.76 6.40
C ILE A 161 4.94 -1.65 5.47
N ALA A 162 5.94 -1.96 4.67
CA ALA A 162 6.46 -1.07 3.64
C ALA A 162 6.28 -1.68 2.24
N GLY A 163 6.34 -0.84 1.21
CA GLY A 163 6.38 -1.33 -0.15
C GLY A 163 6.57 -0.23 -1.18
N SER A 164 7.23 -0.58 -2.27
CA SER A 164 7.59 0.34 -3.33
C SER A 164 6.90 -0.01 -4.65
N SER A 165 6.42 0.99 -5.39
CA SER A 165 5.77 0.81 -6.70
C SER A 165 4.55 -0.12 -6.59
N ALA A 166 4.59 -1.34 -7.15
CA ALA A 166 3.54 -2.35 -6.95
C ALA A 166 3.27 -2.63 -5.48
N GLY A 167 4.33 -2.65 -4.64
CA GLY A 167 4.24 -2.79 -3.19
C GLY A 167 3.59 -1.59 -2.49
N ALA A 168 3.54 -0.42 -3.11
CA ALA A 168 2.74 0.71 -2.64
C ALA A 168 1.26 0.51 -2.94
N SER A 169 0.92 0.24 -4.22
CA SER A 169 -0.46 0.14 -4.67
C SER A 169 -1.23 -1.01 -4.00
N ILE A 170 -0.56 -2.11 -3.68
CA ILE A 170 -1.19 -3.27 -3.02
C ILE A 170 -1.70 -2.97 -1.61
N GLN A 171 -1.18 -1.93 -0.94
CA GLN A 171 -1.57 -1.56 0.42
C GLN A 171 -2.93 -0.85 0.49
N GLY A 172 -3.41 -0.27 -0.60
CA GLY A 172 -4.76 0.29 -0.71
C GLY A 172 -5.86 -0.76 -0.67
N SER A 173 -7.09 -0.36 -0.42
CA SER A 173 -8.25 -1.24 -0.53
C SER A 173 -8.70 -1.43 -1.98
N LEU A 174 -8.59 -0.39 -2.83
CA LEU A 174 -8.73 -0.53 -4.28
C LEU A 174 -7.35 -0.74 -4.89
N LEU A 175 -7.20 -1.83 -5.64
CA LEU A 175 -5.97 -2.13 -6.36
C LEU A 175 -5.92 -1.35 -7.68
N TRP A 176 -5.27 -0.20 -7.65
CA TRP A 176 -5.07 0.64 -8.83
C TRP A 176 -4.06 0.00 -9.77
N ARG A 177 -4.35 -0.03 -11.09
CA ARG A 177 -3.51 -0.66 -12.13
C ARG A 177 -3.27 -2.16 -11.91
N GLY A 178 -4.24 -2.84 -11.32
CA GLY A 178 -4.18 -4.27 -11.01
C GLY A 178 -4.56 -5.18 -12.18
N ASP A 179 -4.32 -4.78 -13.44
CA ASP A 179 -4.67 -5.57 -14.61
C ASP A 179 -3.53 -6.49 -15.06
N THR A 180 -3.86 -7.72 -15.45
CA THR A 180 -2.89 -8.71 -15.95
C THR A 180 -2.32 -8.34 -17.30
N ALA A 181 -3.08 -7.65 -18.16
CA ALA A 181 -2.66 -7.24 -19.49
C ALA A 181 -1.67 -6.06 -19.45
N GLY A 182 -1.81 -5.11 -18.50
CA GLY A 182 -0.88 -3.98 -18.48
C GLY A 182 -1.12 -2.96 -17.36
N PRO A 183 -0.09 -2.19 -16.96
CA PRO A 183 -0.20 -1.18 -15.91
C PRO A 183 -0.92 0.09 -16.37
N ASP A 184 -1.25 0.23 -17.65
CA ASP A 184 -1.96 1.39 -18.19
C ASP A 184 -3.48 1.26 -18.08
N ILE A 185 -3.96 0.07 -17.74
CA ILE A 185 -5.36 -0.17 -17.39
C ILE A 185 -5.54 0.20 -15.92
N LEU A 186 -6.25 1.30 -15.67
CA LEU A 186 -6.38 1.90 -14.35
C LEU A 186 -7.17 1.03 -13.37
N ILE A 187 -8.29 0.48 -13.83
CA ILE A 187 -9.13 -0.49 -13.10
C ILE A 187 -9.25 -1.72 -13.99
N GLY A 188 -8.60 -2.79 -13.60
CA GLY A 188 -8.44 -4.01 -14.37
C GLY A 188 -9.22 -5.19 -13.82
N ASP A 189 -8.71 -6.37 -14.09
CA ASP A 189 -9.26 -7.66 -13.65
C ASP A 189 -9.03 -7.93 -12.14
N HIS A 190 -7.99 -7.34 -11.54
CA HIS A 190 -7.73 -7.36 -10.09
C HIS A 190 -8.00 -5.98 -9.51
N THR A 191 -9.09 -5.86 -8.75
CA THR A 191 -9.53 -4.58 -8.17
C THR A 191 -9.34 -4.47 -6.66
N GLN A 192 -8.98 -5.57 -5.99
CA GLN A 192 -8.87 -5.61 -4.54
C GLN A 192 -7.41 -5.69 -4.09
N GLY A 193 -6.98 -4.70 -3.30
CA GLY A 193 -5.70 -4.71 -2.61
C GLY A 193 -5.80 -5.35 -1.23
N LEU A 194 -4.69 -5.36 -0.48
CA LEU A 194 -4.66 -5.95 0.87
C LEU A 194 -5.36 -5.07 1.92
N GLY A 195 -5.73 -3.84 1.57
CA GLY A 195 -6.64 -3.01 2.36
C GLY A 195 -6.05 -2.46 3.66
N PHE A 196 -4.74 -2.45 3.83
CA PHE A 196 -4.09 -1.82 5.00
C PHE A 196 -4.43 -0.33 5.09
N MET A 197 -4.64 0.33 3.93
CA MET A 197 -5.28 1.62 3.79
C MET A 197 -6.71 1.43 3.30
N LYS A 198 -7.70 1.58 4.20
CA LYS A 198 -9.13 1.44 3.89
C LYS A 198 -9.63 2.63 3.08
N TYR A 199 -10.57 2.39 2.16
CA TYR A 199 -11.16 3.44 1.31
C TYR A 199 -10.10 4.29 0.59
N THR A 200 -9.05 3.65 0.12
CA THR A 200 -7.91 4.34 -0.52
C THR A 200 -7.51 3.63 -1.80
N ALA A 201 -7.23 4.42 -2.83
CA ALA A 201 -6.56 4.01 -4.06
C ALA A 201 -5.17 4.67 -4.11
N ILE A 202 -4.12 3.87 -4.33
CA ILE A 202 -2.74 4.35 -4.32
C ILE A 202 -2.13 4.19 -5.72
N ASP A 203 -1.71 5.31 -6.33
CA ASP A 203 -0.93 5.32 -7.57
C ASP A 203 0.53 5.69 -7.29
N GLN A 204 1.42 5.28 -8.17
CA GLN A 204 2.86 5.38 -8.00
C GLN A 204 3.55 5.93 -9.27
N HIS A 205 4.80 6.46 -9.12
CA HIS A 205 5.58 7.11 -10.18
C HIS A 205 4.83 8.28 -10.84
N ILE A 206 4.07 9.05 -10.06
CA ILE A 206 3.03 9.93 -10.61
C ILE A 206 3.57 11.05 -11.51
N LEU A 207 4.67 11.69 -11.14
CA LEU A 207 5.25 12.76 -11.96
C LEU A 207 6.16 12.19 -13.04
N VAL A 208 6.99 11.21 -12.72
CA VAL A 208 7.90 10.59 -13.70
C VAL A 208 7.14 9.97 -14.87
N ARG A 209 5.93 9.45 -14.62
CA ARG A 209 5.06 8.83 -15.64
C ARG A 209 3.85 9.66 -16.03
N ASN A 210 3.77 10.93 -15.59
CA ASN A 210 2.67 11.85 -15.88
C ASN A 210 1.28 11.28 -15.49
N ARG A 211 1.17 10.72 -14.29
CA ARG A 211 -0.03 10.03 -13.74
C ARG A 211 -0.77 10.82 -12.67
N GLN A 212 -0.33 12.03 -12.36
CA GLN A 212 -0.86 12.83 -11.24
C GLN A 212 -2.35 13.14 -11.35
N HIS A 213 -2.97 12.95 -12.51
CA HIS A 213 -4.39 13.17 -12.73
C HIS A 213 -5.24 11.88 -12.80
N ASP A 214 -4.62 10.70 -12.87
CA ASP A 214 -5.29 9.47 -13.22
C ASP A 214 -6.35 9.02 -12.21
N LEU A 215 -6.16 9.34 -10.92
CA LEU A 215 -7.12 9.01 -9.86
C LEU A 215 -8.37 9.91 -9.84
N ARG A 216 -8.35 11.06 -10.52
CA ARG A 216 -9.41 12.09 -10.43
C ARG A 216 -10.80 11.56 -10.75
N ASP A 217 -10.96 10.92 -11.91
CA ASP A 217 -12.27 10.48 -12.39
C ASP A 217 -12.86 9.40 -11.49
N PHE A 218 -12.01 8.49 -10.99
CA PHE A 218 -12.44 7.47 -10.04
C PHE A 218 -12.91 8.11 -8.73
N ILE A 219 -12.15 9.02 -8.15
CA ILE A 219 -12.48 9.67 -6.87
C ILE A 219 -13.76 10.50 -6.98
N ASN A 220 -13.99 11.16 -8.12
CA ASN A 220 -15.24 11.87 -8.35
C ASN A 220 -16.46 10.94 -8.42
N ALA A 221 -16.29 9.73 -8.97
CA ALA A 221 -17.33 8.71 -9.06
C ALA A 221 -17.53 7.95 -7.73
N ALA A 222 -16.48 7.81 -6.91
CA ALA A 222 -16.46 7.08 -5.64
C ALA A 222 -16.01 7.97 -4.47
N PRO A 223 -16.84 8.93 -4.02
CA PRO A 223 -16.45 10.00 -3.10
C PRO A 223 -16.07 9.55 -1.68
N MET A 224 -16.33 8.29 -1.34
CA MET A 224 -15.89 7.68 -0.09
C MET A 224 -14.39 7.36 -0.10
N PHE A 225 -13.78 7.23 -1.28
CA PHE A 225 -12.36 6.96 -1.43
C PHE A 225 -11.51 8.23 -1.36
N ILE A 226 -10.26 8.05 -0.95
CA ILE A 226 -9.17 9.00 -1.11
C ILE A 226 -8.19 8.41 -2.12
N GLY A 227 -7.78 9.22 -3.09
CA GLY A 227 -6.71 8.88 -4.02
C GLY A 227 -5.39 9.44 -3.52
N ILE A 228 -4.35 8.62 -3.45
CA ILE A 228 -3.01 9.04 -3.05
C ILE A 228 -2.04 8.65 -4.15
N GLY A 229 -1.56 9.65 -4.88
CA GLY A 229 -0.49 9.48 -5.86
C GLY A 229 0.86 9.81 -5.25
N ILE A 230 1.84 8.92 -5.36
CA ILE A 230 3.17 9.09 -4.76
C ILE A 230 4.21 9.04 -5.87
N ASP A 231 5.10 10.05 -5.92
CA ASP A 231 6.15 10.06 -6.92
C ASP A 231 7.40 9.29 -6.48
N GLU A 232 8.34 9.09 -7.41
CA GLU A 232 9.59 8.37 -7.16
C GLU A 232 10.43 9.01 -6.05
N SER A 233 11.22 8.20 -5.35
CA SER A 233 12.08 8.63 -4.23
C SER A 233 11.33 9.35 -3.10
N THR A 234 10.02 9.09 -2.99
CA THR A 234 9.10 9.72 -2.03
C THR A 234 8.21 8.65 -1.41
N ALA A 235 7.86 8.84 -0.15
CA ALA A 235 7.00 7.95 0.60
C ALA A 235 6.02 8.74 1.47
N ILE A 236 4.97 8.06 1.90
CA ILE A 236 4.17 8.48 3.06
C ILE A 236 4.37 7.48 4.19
N GLU A 237 4.59 8.00 5.39
CA GLU A 237 4.59 7.27 6.64
C GLU A 237 3.22 7.44 7.30
N VAL A 238 2.45 6.36 7.40
CA VAL A 238 1.07 6.38 7.88
C VAL A 238 0.96 5.84 9.29
N HIS A 239 0.27 6.59 10.15
CA HIS A 239 -0.11 6.19 11.50
C HIS A 239 -1.60 6.54 11.70
N GLY A 240 -2.44 5.53 11.86
CA GLY A 240 -3.88 5.73 11.95
C GLY A 240 -4.41 6.52 10.76
N ASP A 241 -5.12 7.60 11.04
CA ASP A 241 -5.70 8.45 10.00
C ASP A 241 -4.82 9.64 9.58
N THR A 242 -3.53 9.58 9.87
CA THR A 242 -2.59 10.63 9.44
C THR A 242 -1.41 10.05 8.71
N PHE A 243 -0.84 10.82 7.79
CA PHE A 243 0.44 10.48 7.21
C PHE A 243 1.37 11.69 7.14
N THR A 244 2.67 11.41 7.11
CA THR A 244 3.75 12.39 6.89
C THR A 244 4.48 12.04 5.59
N VAL A 245 4.78 13.04 4.77
CA VAL A 245 5.56 12.85 3.53
C VAL A 245 7.04 12.82 3.86
N VAL A 246 7.75 11.83 3.32
CA VAL A 246 9.20 11.62 3.45
C VAL A 246 9.82 11.48 2.07
N GLY A 247 11.01 12.01 1.85
CA GLY A 247 11.75 11.86 0.59
C GLY A 247 11.88 13.14 -0.21
N LYS A 248 11.98 13.06 -1.55
CA LYS A 248 12.49 14.13 -2.39
C LYS A 248 11.48 14.80 -3.32
N SER A 249 10.38 14.14 -3.65
CA SER A 249 9.38 14.62 -4.60
C SER A 249 8.05 14.92 -3.91
N TYR A 250 6.93 14.67 -4.58
CA TYR A 250 5.60 15.08 -4.14
C TYR A 250 4.65 13.89 -3.97
N VAL A 251 3.64 14.14 -3.16
CA VAL A 251 2.44 13.30 -3.01
C VAL A 251 1.24 14.13 -3.48
N ALA A 252 0.42 13.57 -4.36
CA ALA A 252 -0.84 14.14 -4.81
C ALA A 252 -1.99 13.48 -4.05
N VAL A 253 -2.81 14.27 -3.36
CA VAL A 253 -3.99 13.76 -2.64
C VAL A 253 -5.25 14.22 -3.35
N HIS A 254 -6.10 13.26 -3.72
CA HIS A 254 -7.36 13.44 -4.41
C HIS A 254 -8.52 13.09 -3.49
N PHE A 255 -9.52 13.97 -3.39
CA PHE A 255 -10.78 13.69 -2.75
C PHE A 255 -11.91 14.51 -3.38
N LYS A 256 -13.15 14.07 -3.25
CA LYS A 256 -14.30 14.77 -3.83
C LYS A 256 -14.43 16.19 -3.29
N GLY A 257 -14.78 17.12 -4.17
CA GLY A 257 -14.98 18.54 -3.83
C GLY A 257 -13.74 19.40 -4.03
N GLN A 258 -12.68 18.83 -4.61
CA GLN A 258 -11.52 19.59 -5.08
C GLN A 258 -11.63 19.84 -6.59
N ASP A 259 -11.23 21.04 -7.03
CA ASP A 259 -11.08 21.35 -8.46
C ASP A 259 -9.89 20.58 -9.05
N ASP A 260 -8.86 20.34 -8.22
CA ASP A 260 -7.68 19.54 -8.54
C ASP A 260 -7.14 18.86 -7.26
N PHE A 261 -6.07 18.06 -7.37
CA PHE A 261 -5.41 17.43 -6.23
C PHE A 261 -4.56 18.43 -5.43
N LYS A 262 -4.29 18.10 -4.16
CA LYS A 262 -3.30 18.82 -3.35
C LYS A 262 -1.94 18.16 -3.47
N PHE A 263 -0.92 18.93 -3.84
CA PHE A 263 0.46 18.49 -3.72
C PHE A 263 1.00 18.71 -2.30
N LEU A 264 1.60 17.65 -1.76
CA LEU A 264 2.33 17.67 -0.51
C LEU A 264 3.80 17.33 -0.76
N ARG A 265 4.69 17.90 0.05
CA ARG A 265 6.15 17.68 0.00
C ARG A 265 6.67 17.18 1.34
N ALA A 266 7.91 16.73 1.36
CA ALA A 266 8.57 16.21 2.55
C ALA A 266 8.36 17.11 3.79
N GLY A 267 8.10 16.48 4.93
CA GLY A 267 7.79 17.10 6.21
C GLY A 267 6.34 17.52 6.39
N GLN A 268 5.53 17.62 5.34
CA GLN A 268 4.12 17.94 5.47
C GLN A 268 3.32 16.73 5.97
N LYS A 269 2.36 17.01 6.86
CA LYS A 269 1.48 16.03 7.46
C LYS A 269 0.04 16.27 7.04
N PHE A 270 -0.69 15.18 6.77
CA PHE A 270 -2.06 15.23 6.27
C PHE A 270 -2.99 14.37 7.13
N ASP A 271 -4.17 14.92 7.41
CA ASP A 271 -5.27 14.21 8.07
C ASP A 271 -6.21 13.63 7.01
N LEU A 272 -6.34 12.31 7.00
CA LEU A 272 -7.16 11.57 6.03
C LEU A 272 -8.66 11.71 6.31
N CYS A 273 -9.07 11.84 7.57
CA CYS A 273 -10.46 12.00 7.95
C CYS A 273 -10.97 13.42 7.65
N CYS A 274 -10.19 14.44 8.08
CA CYS A 274 -10.53 15.84 7.85
C CYS A 274 -10.19 16.30 6.44
N ARG A 275 -9.36 15.52 5.71
CA ARG A 275 -8.90 15.81 4.33
C ARG A 275 -8.15 17.13 4.23
N GLU A 276 -7.30 17.41 5.21
CA GLU A 276 -6.56 18.68 5.29
C GLU A 276 -5.12 18.52 5.78
N LEU A 277 -4.31 19.54 5.48
CA LEU A 277 -2.97 19.64 6.01
C LEU A 277 -3.00 19.94 7.51
N ILE A 278 -2.25 19.16 8.27
CA ILE A 278 -2.01 19.44 9.68
C ILE A 278 -0.96 20.58 9.75
N LYS A 279 -1.34 21.71 10.33
CA LYS A 279 -0.41 22.83 10.54
C LYS A 279 0.60 22.40 11.62
N THR A 280 1.88 22.41 11.26
CA THR A 280 2.97 22.36 12.23
C THR A 280 3.16 23.79 12.78
N GLU A 281 3.02 23.93 14.10
CA GLU A 281 3.37 25.17 14.80
C GLU A 281 4.86 25.51 14.65
#